data_c6862cb84eba9cf34dcd96ddad56ce66
#
_entry.id   c6862cb84eba9cf34dcd96ddad56ce66
#
_cell.length_a   1.000
_cell.length_b   1.000
_cell.length_c   1.000
_cell.angle_alpha   90.00
_cell.angle_beta   90.00
_cell.angle_gamma   90.00
#
_symmetry.space_group_name_H-M   'P 1'
#
loop_
_entity.id
_entity.type
_entity.pdbx_description
1 polymer ?
#
loop_
_entity_poly.entity_id
_entity_poly.type
_entity_poly.pdbx_seq_one_letter_code
_entity_poly.pdbx_strand_id
1 'polypeptide(L)'
;MERNMDATAERARPDRRRRRRVAWIAGGLLVALAIFLGVLAAIPPLITNPMVDGRVAFDQVWTAADYAVASERVTLTTSDGIDLVADLVPVEAPKAVVVFLSGTHRPSVTAFFGHAAMLRAQGYASLLLEMRAHGESGGTRIALGFEEPRDVQAAVAFLRAHPDYREVPIVAYGVSLGGATAINAAGLTADIAAVVSLSAFSSWDGVFVDNMGVPEPLATLQRAFVRLYTGLKYGFDLRDVVPTTQIARLGDRPALLVHSRGDTQVPFASFERLVAAAPPQVETWVRDGDLHLIVEDGAFLRPQEDPAYAARVLAFLEAHFGR
;
A
#
# COMPACT_ATOMS: atom_id res chain seq x y z
N MET A 1 -44.81 80.72 -0.39
CA MET A 1 -44.33 80.48 -1.76
C MET A 1 -43.24 79.40 -1.69
N GLU A 2 -43.66 78.16 -1.45
CA GLU A 2 -42.75 76.99 -1.28
C GLU A 2 -42.85 76.14 -2.54
N ARG A 3 -41.72 75.97 -3.22
CA ARG A 3 -41.58 75.05 -4.34
C ARG A 3 -41.17 73.68 -3.78
N ASN A 4 -42.10 72.77 -3.81
CA ASN A 4 -41.90 71.36 -3.64
C ASN A 4 -40.99 70.86 -4.79
N MET A 5 -39.77 70.37 -4.44
CA MET A 5 -38.91 69.67 -5.37
C MET A 5 -39.07 68.17 -5.07
N ASP A 6 -40.02 67.56 -5.77
CA ASP A 6 -40.15 66.13 -5.86
C ASP A 6 -39.03 65.52 -6.74
N ALA A 7 -37.93 65.10 -6.12
CA ALA A 7 -36.90 64.32 -6.76
C ALA A 7 -37.32 62.84 -6.79
N THR A 8 -38.13 62.49 -7.78
CA THR A 8 -38.41 61.08 -8.12
C THR A 8 -37.13 60.42 -8.60
N ALA A 9 -36.48 59.66 -7.70
CA ALA A 9 -35.36 58.78 -8.03
C ALA A 9 -35.85 57.72 -9.05
N GLU A 10 -35.61 57.94 -10.33
CA GLU A 10 -35.82 57.03 -11.42
C GLU A 10 -34.89 55.79 -11.23
N ARG A 11 -35.39 54.77 -10.57
CA ARG A 11 -34.69 53.46 -10.45
C ARG A 11 -34.56 52.91 -11.88
N ALA A 12 -33.39 53.04 -12.48
CA ALA A 12 -33.05 52.48 -13.78
C ALA A 12 -33.43 51.00 -13.82
N ARG A 13 -34.42 50.60 -14.59
CA ARG A 13 -34.81 49.18 -14.82
C ARG A 13 -33.66 48.48 -15.48
N PRO A 14 -33.08 47.41 -14.85
CA PRO A 14 -31.94 46.72 -15.41
C PRO A 14 -32.28 46.17 -16.79
N ASP A 15 -31.44 46.45 -17.77
CA ASP A 15 -31.57 46.06 -19.16
C ASP A 15 -31.80 44.54 -19.29
N ARG A 16 -32.99 44.15 -19.78
CA ARG A 16 -33.37 42.74 -19.96
C ARG A 16 -32.42 41.96 -20.88
N ARG A 17 -31.74 42.65 -21.83
CA ARG A 17 -30.76 42.02 -22.72
C ARG A 17 -29.47 41.71 -21.96
N ARG A 18 -29.00 42.57 -21.05
CA ARG A 18 -27.83 42.33 -20.19
C ARG A 18 -28.09 41.15 -19.22
N ARG A 19 -29.27 41.12 -18.60
CA ARG A 19 -29.66 39.98 -17.73
C ARG A 19 -29.69 38.65 -18.47
N ARG A 20 -30.26 38.62 -19.71
CA ARG A 20 -30.27 37.40 -20.54
C ARG A 20 -28.83 36.98 -20.90
N ARG A 21 -27.95 37.90 -21.34
CA ARG A 21 -26.55 37.56 -21.63
C ARG A 21 -25.82 37.01 -20.41
N VAL A 22 -25.98 37.62 -19.23
CA VAL A 22 -25.40 37.11 -17.98
C VAL A 22 -25.91 35.70 -17.64
N ALA A 23 -27.23 35.49 -17.80
CA ALA A 23 -27.83 34.16 -17.57
C ALA A 23 -27.28 33.09 -18.54
N TRP A 24 -27.12 33.43 -19.84
CA TRP A 24 -26.50 32.50 -20.82
C TRP A 24 -25.04 32.21 -20.52
N ILE A 25 -24.23 33.21 -20.12
CA ILE A 25 -22.83 33.02 -19.70
C ILE A 25 -22.77 32.16 -18.44
N ALA A 26 -23.58 32.45 -17.43
CA ALA A 26 -23.64 31.68 -16.20
C ALA A 26 -24.06 30.21 -16.47
N GLY A 27 -25.07 30.02 -17.33
CA GLY A 27 -25.47 28.68 -17.76
C GLY A 27 -24.37 27.92 -18.48
N GLY A 28 -23.67 28.59 -19.41
CA GLY A 28 -22.51 28.01 -20.11
C GLY A 28 -21.37 27.61 -19.15
N LEU A 29 -21.08 28.47 -18.17
CA LEU A 29 -20.06 28.17 -17.14
C LEU A 29 -20.47 27.00 -16.25
N LEU A 30 -21.73 26.90 -15.87
CA LEU A 30 -22.24 25.76 -15.08
C LEU A 30 -22.15 24.46 -15.88
N VAL A 31 -22.48 24.45 -17.16
CA VAL A 31 -22.32 23.29 -18.02
C VAL A 31 -20.86 22.90 -18.15
N ALA A 32 -19.97 23.87 -18.40
CA ALA A 32 -18.54 23.60 -18.48
C ALA A 32 -17.98 23.03 -17.17
N LEU A 33 -18.40 23.57 -16.02
CA LEU A 33 -18.03 23.05 -14.71
C LEU A 33 -18.57 21.64 -14.51
N ALA A 34 -19.80 21.35 -14.88
CA ALA A 34 -20.39 20.00 -14.76
C ALA A 34 -19.64 18.98 -15.62
N ILE A 35 -19.26 19.36 -16.86
CA ILE A 35 -18.44 18.50 -17.72
C ILE A 35 -17.07 18.27 -17.09
N PHE A 36 -16.42 19.31 -16.61
CA PHE A 36 -15.11 19.21 -15.95
C PHE A 36 -15.14 18.28 -14.74
N LEU A 37 -16.13 18.45 -13.85
CA LEU A 37 -16.31 17.58 -12.68
C LEU A 37 -16.65 16.14 -13.10
N GLY A 38 -17.46 15.97 -14.16
CA GLY A 38 -17.78 14.65 -14.72
C GLY A 38 -16.54 13.91 -15.25
N VAL A 39 -15.66 14.63 -15.95
CA VAL A 39 -14.36 14.08 -16.41
C VAL A 39 -13.50 13.64 -15.21
N LEU A 40 -13.36 14.50 -14.20
CA LEU A 40 -12.58 14.16 -13.00
C LEU A 40 -13.17 12.95 -12.25
N ALA A 41 -14.49 12.85 -12.15
CA ALA A 41 -15.17 11.73 -11.51
C ALA A 41 -15.05 10.41 -12.30
N ALA A 42 -14.79 10.47 -13.60
CA ALA A 42 -14.60 9.29 -14.45
C ALA A 42 -13.17 8.70 -14.34
N ILE A 43 -12.19 9.45 -13.88
CA ILE A 43 -10.78 8.99 -13.77
C ILE A 43 -10.61 7.86 -12.74
N PRO A 44 -11.10 7.96 -11.49
CA PRO A 44 -10.93 6.90 -10.50
C PRO A 44 -11.41 5.52 -10.98
N PRO A 45 -12.62 5.34 -11.52
CA PRO A 45 -13.05 4.02 -12.02
C PRO A 45 -12.17 3.46 -13.13
N LEU A 46 -11.70 4.31 -14.06
CA LEU A 46 -10.87 3.87 -15.19
C LEU A 46 -9.52 3.28 -14.74
N ILE A 47 -8.95 3.80 -13.65
CA ILE A 47 -7.66 3.34 -13.13
C ILE A 47 -7.85 2.28 -12.04
N THR A 48 -8.77 2.50 -11.10
CA THR A 48 -8.91 1.61 -9.94
C THR A 48 -9.53 0.27 -10.30
N ASN A 49 -10.53 0.23 -11.21
CA ASN A 49 -11.20 -1.03 -11.53
C ASN A 49 -10.26 -2.10 -12.10
N PRO A 50 -9.40 -1.82 -13.10
CA PRO A 50 -8.46 -2.81 -13.60
C PRO A 50 -7.46 -3.30 -12.55
N MET A 51 -7.18 -2.48 -11.53
CA MET A 51 -6.25 -2.83 -10.45
C MET A 51 -6.92 -3.65 -9.35
N VAL A 52 -8.21 -3.43 -9.08
CA VAL A 52 -8.96 -4.07 -8.00
C VAL A 52 -9.75 -5.27 -8.48
N ASP A 53 -10.52 -5.10 -9.58
CA ASP A 53 -11.47 -6.10 -10.05
C ASP A 53 -10.74 -7.18 -10.87
N GLY A 54 -10.19 -8.18 -10.22
CA GLY A 54 -9.53 -9.29 -10.89
C GLY A 54 -8.57 -10.08 -10.00
N ARG A 55 -8.04 -11.13 -10.58
CA ARG A 55 -7.00 -11.97 -9.99
C ARG A 55 -5.70 -11.77 -10.74
N VAL A 56 -4.59 -11.86 -10.02
CA VAL A 56 -3.26 -11.84 -10.60
C VAL A 56 -2.78 -13.28 -10.81
N ALA A 57 -2.62 -13.66 -12.09
CA ALA A 57 -1.84 -14.83 -12.45
C ALA A 57 -0.40 -14.39 -12.69
N PHE A 58 0.55 -15.10 -12.12
CA PHE A 58 1.97 -14.78 -12.29
C PHE A 58 2.55 -15.56 -13.47
N ASP A 59 3.19 -14.85 -14.38
CA ASP A 59 3.93 -15.45 -15.51
C ASP A 59 5.23 -16.13 -15.06
N GLN A 60 5.77 -15.65 -13.91
CA GLN A 60 7.01 -16.16 -13.33
C GLN A 60 6.78 -16.53 -11.87
N VAL A 61 7.03 -17.79 -11.56
CA VAL A 61 7.03 -18.35 -10.22
C VAL A 61 8.33 -19.13 -10.01
N TRP A 62 8.82 -19.11 -8.79
CA TRP A 62 10.02 -19.83 -8.38
C TRP A 62 9.64 -20.89 -7.37
N THR A 63 10.50 -21.90 -7.23
CA THR A 63 10.32 -22.97 -6.27
C THR A 63 11.40 -22.90 -5.19
N ALA A 64 11.13 -23.52 -4.04
CA ALA A 64 12.13 -23.68 -2.98
C ALA A 64 13.40 -24.40 -3.47
N ALA A 65 13.23 -25.35 -4.41
CA ALA A 65 14.34 -26.10 -5.00
C ALA A 65 15.31 -25.21 -5.81
N ASP A 66 14.83 -24.13 -6.45
CA ASP A 66 15.66 -23.18 -7.19
C ASP A 66 16.65 -22.46 -6.27
N TYR A 67 16.39 -22.45 -4.96
CA TYR A 67 17.20 -21.81 -3.93
C TYR A 67 17.78 -22.80 -2.91
N ALA A 68 17.72 -24.11 -3.19
CA ALA A 68 18.23 -25.17 -2.34
C ALA A 68 17.69 -25.12 -0.89
N VAL A 69 16.43 -24.74 -0.71
CA VAL A 69 15.71 -24.78 0.57
C VAL A 69 14.54 -25.76 0.52
N ALA A 70 14.20 -26.33 1.66
CA ALA A 70 12.96 -27.08 1.79
C ALA A 70 11.82 -26.12 2.14
N SER A 71 10.64 -26.34 1.57
CA SER A 71 9.42 -25.66 1.96
C SER A 71 8.26 -26.63 2.13
N GLU A 72 7.32 -26.26 2.96
CA GLU A 72 6.03 -26.92 3.13
C GLU A 72 4.92 -26.01 2.60
N ARG A 73 4.11 -26.53 1.68
CA ARG A 73 2.94 -25.82 1.16
C ARG A 73 1.80 -25.93 2.17
N VAL A 74 1.27 -24.81 2.61
CA VAL A 74 0.19 -24.74 3.61
C VAL A 74 -0.99 -23.93 3.10
N THR A 75 -2.19 -24.26 3.59
CA THR A 75 -3.40 -23.49 3.33
C THR A 75 -3.86 -22.79 4.60
N LEU A 76 -4.23 -21.54 4.48
CA LEU A 76 -4.70 -20.68 5.57
C LEU A 76 -6.11 -20.18 5.21
N THR A 77 -6.99 -20.03 6.19
CA THR A 77 -8.32 -19.45 5.94
C THR A 77 -8.45 -18.12 6.67
N THR A 78 -8.81 -17.08 5.94
CA THR A 78 -9.03 -15.74 6.50
C THR A 78 -10.32 -15.67 7.30
N SER A 79 -10.46 -14.62 8.12
CA SER A 79 -11.68 -14.38 8.92
C SER A 79 -12.94 -14.12 8.06
N ASP A 80 -12.75 -13.74 6.80
CA ASP A 80 -13.83 -13.55 5.80
C ASP A 80 -13.98 -14.75 4.85
N GLY A 81 -13.36 -15.91 5.18
CA GLY A 81 -13.60 -17.19 4.52
C GLY A 81 -12.86 -17.39 3.20
N ILE A 82 -11.76 -16.69 2.98
CA ILE A 82 -10.90 -16.87 1.80
C ILE A 82 -9.79 -17.86 2.15
N ASP A 83 -9.63 -18.91 1.34
CA ASP A 83 -8.49 -19.80 1.45
C ASP A 83 -7.28 -19.22 0.75
N LEU A 84 -6.18 -19.15 1.47
CA LEU A 84 -4.90 -18.61 1.01
C LEU A 84 -3.87 -19.73 0.98
N VAL A 85 -2.93 -19.59 0.07
CA VAL A 85 -1.79 -20.51 -0.05
C VAL A 85 -0.53 -19.81 0.44
N ALA A 86 0.33 -20.55 1.14
CA ALA A 86 1.63 -20.06 1.55
C ALA A 86 2.69 -21.18 1.50
N ASP A 87 3.94 -20.81 1.36
CA ASP A 87 5.08 -21.70 1.45
C ASP A 87 5.85 -21.40 2.75
N LEU A 88 5.86 -22.37 3.67
CA LEU A 88 6.64 -22.30 4.91
C LEU A 88 8.05 -22.85 4.68
N VAL A 89 9.07 -22.04 4.89
CA VAL A 89 10.48 -22.44 4.91
C VAL A 89 10.90 -22.62 6.39
N PRO A 90 10.95 -23.84 6.89
CA PRO A 90 11.13 -24.09 8.32
C PRO A 90 12.59 -23.92 8.77
N VAL A 91 12.73 -23.52 10.03
CA VAL A 91 13.98 -23.53 10.80
C VAL A 91 13.66 -24.07 12.18
N GLU A 92 14.50 -24.93 12.71
CA GLU A 92 14.40 -25.42 14.09
C GLU A 92 14.75 -24.30 15.08
N ALA A 93 13.88 -24.06 16.07
CA ALA A 93 14.05 -23.00 17.08
C ALA A 93 14.42 -21.62 16.45
N PRO A 94 13.60 -21.06 15.57
CA PRO A 94 13.98 -19.86 14.83
C PRO A 94 13.99 -18.61 15.73
N LYS A 95 14.85 -17.66 15.41
CA LYS A 95 14.93 -16.34 16.06
C LYS A 95 13.65 -15.53 15.85
N ALA A 96 13.08 -15.60 14.63
CA ALA A 96 11.79 -15.04 14.25
C ALA A 96 11.24 -15.78 13.01
N VAL A 97 9.94 -15.61 12.73
CA VAL A 97 9.31 -15.99 11.45
C VAL A 97 9.05 -14.75 10.64
N VAL A 98 9.58 -14.69 9.42
CA VAL A 98 9.37 -13.59 8.50
C VAL A 98 8.25 -13.94 7.52
N VAL A 99 7.14 -13.19 7.56
CA VAL A 99 6.01 -13.33 6.63
C VAL A 99 6.23 -12.39 5.46
N PHE A 100 6.48 -12.96 4.28
CA PHE A 100 6.72 -12.21 3.05
C PHE A 100 5.43 -11.91 2.29
N LEU A 101 5.32 -10.69 1.78
CA LEU A 101 4.17 -10.13 1.06
C LEU A 101 4.63 -9.49 -0.24
N SER A 102 4.07 -9.92 -1.37
CA SER A 102 4.43 -9.40 -2.70
C SER A 102 3.78 -8.06 -3.02
N GLY A 103 4.20 -7.46 -4.14
CA GLY A 103 3.54 -6.31 -4.75
C GLY A 103 2.21 -6.66 -5.41
N THR A 104 1.58 -5.67 -6.07
CA THR A 104 0.25 -5.84 -6.69
C THR A 104 0.25 -6.85 -7.85
N HIS A 105 1.21 -6.78 -8.75
CA HIS A 105 1.26 -7.62 -9.96
C HIS A 105 2.59 -8.36 -10.12
N ARG A 106 3.68 -7.81 -9.63
CA ARG A 106 5.05 -8.35 -9.70
C ARG A 106 5.87 -7.89 -8.50
N PRO A 107 6.84 -8.70 -8.08
CA PRO A 107 7.00 -10.12 -8.41
C PRO A 107 5.96 -10.98 -7.69
N SER A 108 5.82 -12.28 -8.08
CA SER A 108 5.17 -13.28 -7.22
C SER A 108 5.84 -13.35 -5.86
N VAL A 109 5.10 -13.72 -4.81
CA VAL A 109 5.70 -13.93 -3.48
C VAL A 109 6.81 -14.99 -3.49
N THR A 110 6.76 -15.91 -4.45
CA THR A 110 7.81 -16.94 -4.62
C THR A 110 9.19 -16.36 -4.97
N ALA A 111 9.28 -15.11 -5.45
CA ALA A 111 10.54 -14.41 -5.63
C ALA A 111 11.30 -14.19 -4.30
N PHE A 112 10.60 -14.26 -3.16
CA PHE A 112 11.21 -14.19 -1.86
C PHE A 112 11.89 -15.49 -1.38
N PHE A 113 11.86 -16.58 -2.16
CA PHE A 113 12.64 -17.78 -1.79
C PHE A 113 14.14 -17.51 -1.65
N GLY A 114 14.71 -16.56 -2.44
CA GLY A 114 16.10 -16.15 -2.23
C GLY A 114 16.32 -15.43 -0.91
N HIS A 115 15.38 -14.59 -0.48
CA HIS A 115 15.41 -13.98 0.86
C HIS A 115 15.24 -15.04 1.95
N ALA A 116 14.29 -15.96 1.77
CA ALA A 116 14.08 -17.06 2.71
C ALA A 116 15.34 -17.94 2.85
N ALA A 117 16.05 -18.22 1.75
CA ALA A 117 17.32 -18.94 1.78
C ALA A 117 18.40 -18.18 2.56
N MET A 118 18.53 -16.86 2.32
CA MET A 118 19.45 -15.99 3.06
C MET A 118 19.12 -15.98 4.56
N LEU A 119 17.85 -15.79 4.91
CA LEU A 119 17.38 -15.69 6.28
C LEU A 119 17.47 -17.03 7.02
N ARG A 120 17.18 -18.15 6.35
CA ARG A 120 17.34 -19.49 6.90
C ARG A 120 18.77 -19.74 7.35
N ALA A 121 19.77 -19.30 6.58
CA ALA A 121 21.19 -19.43 6.95
C ALA A 121 21.56 -18.63 8.21
N GLN A 122 20.71 -17.67 8.62
CA GLN A 122 20.88 -16.85 9.83
C GLN A 122 19.94 -17.26 10.97
N GLY A 123 19.20 -18.37 10.82
CA GLY A 123 18.30 -18.91 11.86
C GLY A 123 16.90 -18.28 11.89
N TYR A 124 16.42 -17.70 10.80
CA TYR A 124 15.05 -17.19 10.65
C TYR A 124 14.22 -18.13 9.79
N ALA A 125 13.02 -18.48 10.23
CA ALA A 125 12.02 -19.15 9.41
C ALA A 125 11.30 -18.13 8.52
N SER A 126 10.67 -18.59 7.43
CA SER A 126 9.95 -17.73 6.50
C SER A 126 8.61 -18.33 6.10
N LEU A 127 7.59 -17.48 5.95
CA LEU A 127 6.29 -17.84 5.38
C LEU A 127 6.01 -16.92 4.18
N LEU A 128 6.05 -17.47 2.97
CA LEU A 128 5.79 -16.73 1.74
C LEU A 128 4.28 -16.80 1.48
N LEU A 129 3.57 -15.72 1.78
CA LEU A 129 2.11 -15.66 1.73
C LEU A 129 1.60 -15.13 0.39
N GLU A 130 0.93 -15.95 -0.39
CA GLU A 130 0.12 -15.46 -1.51
C GLU A 130 -1.13 -14.77 -0.96
N MET A 131 -1.16 -13.44 -1.04
CA MET A 131 -2.32 -12.66 -0.59
C MET A 131 -3.55 -12.97 -1.45
N ARG A 132 -4.74 -12.57 -0.99
CA ARG A 132 -5.99 -12.71 -1.73
C ARG A 132 -5.89 -12.26 -3.18
N ALA A 133 -6.58 -12.92 -4.08
CA ALA A 133 -6.61 -12.68 -5.52
C ALA A 133 -5.23 -12.78 -6.23
N HIS A 134 -4.21 -13.33 -5.58
CA HIS A 134 -2.90 -13.59 -6.19
C HIS A 134 -2.67 -15.10 -6.32
N GLY A 135 -2.00 -15.49 -7.41
CA GLY A 135 -1.54 -16.85 -7.65
C GLY A 135 -2.62 -17.91 -7.45
N GLU A 136 -2.37 -18.86 -6.55
CA GLU A 136 -3.30 -19.95 -6.22
C GLU A 136 -4.24 -19.60 -5.06
N SER A 137 -3.99 -18.51 -4.31
CA SER A 137 -4.88 -18.06 -3.23
C SER A 137 -6.25 -17.68 -3.74
N GLY A 138 -7.28 -17.87 -2.90
CA GLY A 138 -8.66 -17.48 -3.17
C GLY A 138 -8.87 -15.98 -3.30
N GLY A 139 -10.14 -15.58 -3.38
CA GLY A 139 -10.51 -14.18 -3.57
C GLY A 139 -10.63 -13.78 -5.05
N THR A 140 -11.33 -12.68 -5.30
CA THR A 140 -11.65 -12.20 -6.65
C THR A 140 -11.22 -10.77 -6.90
N ARG A 141 -10.67 -10.10 -5.87
CA ARG A 141 -10.22 -8.71 -5.96
C ARG A 141 -9.00 -8.44 -5.08
N ILE A 142 -8.19 -7.51 -5.53
CA ILE A 142 -7.11 -6.90 -4.76
C ILE A 142 -7.69 -5.67 -4.05
N ALA A 143 -7.51 -5.56 -2.76
CA ALA A 143 -8.10 -4.47 -1.98
C ALA A 143 -7.12 -3.33 -1.66
N LEU A 144 -6.00 -3.24 -2.39
CA LEU A 144 -5.04 -2.14 -2.32
C LEU A 144 -4.52 -1.86 -0.89
N GLY A 145 -4.33 -2.91 -0.09
CA GLY A 145 -3.87 -2.84 1.30
C GLY A 145 -4.99 -2.64 2.32
N PHE A 146 -6.26 -2.62 1.90
CA PHE A 146 -7.40 -2.43 2.79
C PHE A 146 -7.92 -3.74 3.41
N GLU A 147 -8.06 -4.80 2.62
CA GLU A 147 -8.54 -6.12 3.09
C GLU A 147 -7.40 -7.12 3.34
N GLU A 148 -6.27 -6.96 2.65
CA GLU A 148 -5.09 -7.83 2.76
C GLU A 148 -4.52 -7.94 4.19
N PRO A 149 -4.71 -6.99 5.13
CA PRO A 149 -4.35 -7.21 6.52
C PRO A 149 -5.03 -8.45 7.15
N ARG A 150 -6.22 -8.86 6.67
CA ARG A 150 -6.87 -10.11 7.11
C ARG A 150 -6.10 -11.34 6.67
N ASP A 151 -5.42 -11.28 5.52
CA ASP A 151 -4.58 -12.36 5.02
C ASP A 151 -3.36 -12.54 5.92
N VAL A 152 -2.73 -11.43 6.31
CA VAL A 152 -1.62 -11.43 7.26
C VAL A 152 -2.08 -11.92 8.64
N GLN A 153 -3.27 -11.54 9.10
CA GLN A 153 -3.85 -12.04 10.35
C GLN A 153 -4.09 -13.55 10.30
N ALA A 154 -4.49 -14.11 9.14
CA ALA A 154 -4.60 -15.55 8.97
C ALA A 154 -3.24 -16.26 9.06
N ALA A 155 -2.18 -15.66 8.48
CA ALA A 155 -0.81 -16.15 8.63
C ALA A 155 -0.35 -16.09 10.10
N VAL A 156 -0.63 -15.01 10.81
CA VAL A 156 -0.36 -14.89 12.25
C VAL A 156 -1.10 -15.97 13.05
N ALA A 157 -2.39 -16.17 12.78
CA ALA A 157 -3.19 -17.19 13.47
C ALA A 157 -2.64 -18.61 13.21
N PHE A 158 -2.24 -18.93 11.99
CA PHE A 158 -1.57 -20.19 11.65
C PHE A 158 -0.28 -20.38 12.47
N LEU A 159 0.59 -19.36 12.49
CA LEU A 159 1.85 -19.44 13.22
C LEU A 159 1.63 -19.58 14.73
N ARG A 160 0.65 -18.89 15.30
CA ARG A 160 0.28 -19.01 16.73
C ARG A 160 -0.33 -20.36 17.10
N ALA A 161 -0.98 -21.02 16.14
CA ALA A 161 -1.49 -22.38 16.33
C ALA A 161 -0.41 -23.46 16.14
N HIS A 162 0.68 -23.15 15.43
CA HIS A 162 1.75 -24.09 15.14
C HIS A 162 2.63 -24.32 16.38
N PRO A 163 2.92 -25.57 16.78
CA PRO A 163 3.68 -25.87 18.01
C PRO A 163 5.07 -25.24 18.05
N ASP A 164 5.76 -25.18 16.92
CA ASP A 164 7.15 -24.69 16.83
C ASP A 164 7.23 -23.16 16.71
N TYR A 165 6.13 -22.45 16.35
CA TYR A 165 6.16 -21.01 16.08
C TYR A 165 5.27 -20.20 17.01
N ARG A 166 4.53 -20.83 17.93
CA ARG A 166 3.55 -20.19 18.80
C ARG A 166 4.08 -18.96 19.53
N GLU A 167 5.26 -19.05 20.10
CA GLU A 167 5.89 -17.99 20.89
C GLU A 167 6.99 -17.23 20.13
N VAL A 168 7.22 -17.62 18.87
CA VAL A 168 8.28 -16.99 18.05
C VAL A 168 7.83 -15.62 17.57
N PRO A 169 8.69 -14.59 17.62
CA PRO A 169 8.38 -13.28 17.04
C PRO A 169 8.05 -13.36 15.56
N ILE A 170 7.05 -12.58 15.13
CA ILE A 170 6.60 -12.52 13.72
C ILE A 170 7.00 -11.18 13.14
N VAL A 171 7.68 -11.20 12.00
CA VAL A 171 8.06 -10.00 11.24
C VAL A 171 7.25 -9.96 9.94
N ALA A 172 6.53 -8.88 9.69
CA ALA A 172 5.88 -8.67 8.39
C ALA A 172 6.86 -7.97 7.44
N TYR A 173 7.13 -8.59 6.29
CA TYR A 173 8.08 -8.09 5.31
C TYR A 173 7.40 -7.98 3.94
N GLY A 174 7.31 -6.78 3.38
CA GLY A 174 6.63 -6.63 2.11
C GLY A 174 7.23 -5.58 1.19
N VAL A 175 6.91 -5.68 -0.11
CA VAL A 175 7.28 -4.72 -1.14
C VAL A 175 6.03 -4.10 -1.76
N SER A 176 6.04 -2.80 -2.03
CA SER A 176 4.95 -2.09 -2.71
C SER A 176 3.62 -2.27 -1.95
N LEU A 177 2.59 -2.88 -2.58
CA LEU A 177 1.34 -3.28 -1.91
C LEU A 177 1.61 -4.13 -0.66
N GLY A 178 2.52 -5.10 -0.75
CA GLY A 178 2.90 -5.94 0.39
C GLY A 178 3.54 -5.13 1.52
N GLY A 179 4.34 -4.11 1.19
CA GLY A 179 4.91 -3.19 2.17
C GLY A 179 3.85 -2.35 2.89
N ALA A 180 2.88 -1.83 2.13
CA ALA A 180 1.73 -1.11 2.69
C ALA A 180 0.84 -2.03 3.54
N THR A 181 0.61 -3.27 3.09
CA THR A 181 -0.14 -4.30 3.82
C THR A 181 0.56 -4.70 5.11
N ALA A 182 1.90 -4.86 5.10
CA ALA A 182 2.70 -5.16 6.29
C ALA A 182 2.53 -4.08 7.37
N ILE A 183 2.60 -2.81 6.98
CA ILE A 183 2.36 -1.67 7.88
C ILE A 183 0.93 -1.70 8.42
N ASN A 184 -0.07 -1.86 7.53
CA ASN A 184 -1.47 -1.88 7.94
C ASN A 184 -1.77 -3.04 8.90
N ALA A 185 -1.30 -4.25 8.60
CA ALA A 185 -1.49 -5.40 9.46
C ALA A 185 -0.84 -5.19 10.84
N ALA A 186 0.39 -4.69 10.89
CA ALA A 186 1.09 -4.43 12.13
C ALA A 186 0.41 -3.36 13.00
N GLY A 187 -0.18 -2.32 12.38
CA GLY A 187 -0.95 -1.32 13.12
C GLY A 187 -2.28 -1.85 13.68
N LEU A 188 -2.84 -2.90 13.06
CA LEU A 188 -4.12 -3.52 13.43
C LEU A 188 -3.97 -4.68 14.43
N THR A 189 -2.79 -5.28 14.57
CA THR A 189 -2.52 -6.35 15.56
C THR A 189 -1.18 -6.16 16.25
N ALA A 190 -1.13 -6.49 17.53
CA ALA A 190 0.08 -6.47 18.33
C ALA A 190 0.97 -7.72 18.12
N ASP A 191 0.45 -8.78 17.49
CA ASP A 191 1.18 -10.03 17.27
C ASP A 191 2.34 -9.92 16.29
N ILE A 192 2.36 -8.87 15.44
CA ILE A 192 3.47 -8.58 14.55
C ILE A 192 4.51 -7.78 15.33
N ALA A 193 5.66 -8.39 15.57
CA ALA A 193 6.73 -7.83 16.40
C ALA A 193 7.55 -6.75 15.69
N ALA A 194 7.67 -6.83 14.35
CA ALA A 194 8.40 -5.84 13.55
C ALA A 194 7.89 -5.77 12.11
N VAL A 195 8.27 -4.70 11.40
CA VAL A 195 7.94 -4.49 9.98
C VAL A 195 9.19 -4.19 9.17
N VAL A 196 9.34 -4.82 8.00
CA VAL A 196 10.25 -4.39 6.93
C VAL A 196 9.38 -4.03 5.73
N SER A 197 9.43 -2.78 5.31
CA SER A 197 8.57 -2.27 4.25
C SER A 197 9.39 -1.60 3.16
N LEU A 198 9.35 -2.18 1.96
CA LEU A 198 10.05 -1.70 0.78
C LEU A 198 9.08 -0.99 -0.14
N SER A 199 9.39 0.22 -0.56
CA SER A 199 8.65 0.99 -1.58
C SER A 199 7.13 1.06 -1.34
N ALA A 200 6.71 1.15 -0.07
CA ALA A 200 5.30 1.22 0.27
C ALA A 200 4.70 2.59 -0.06
N PHE A 201 3.47 2.59 -0.52
CA PHE A 201 2.71 3.83 -0.61
C PHE A 201 2.16 4.25 0.76
N SER A 202 1.99 5.56 0.94
CA SER A 202 1.48 6.15 2.19
C SER A 202 -0.05 6.01 2.34
N SER A 203 -0.76 6.05 1.22
CA SER A 203 -2.20 5.77 1.08
C SER A 203 -2.50 5.55 -0.40
N TRP A 204 -3.57 4.82 -0.71
CA TRP A 204 -3.96 4.57 -2.10
C TRP A 204 -4.33 5.86 -2.85
N ASP A 205 -5.15 6.71 -2.25
CA ASP A 205 -5.52 7.99 -2.83
C ASP A 205 -4.33 8.94 -2.99
N GLY A 206 -3.33 8.84 -2.11
CA GLY A 206 -2.08 9.58 -2.19
C GLY A 206 -1.25 9.17 -3.40
N VAL A 207 -0.90 7.88 -3.53
CA VAL A 207 -0.08 7.39 -4.65
C VAL A 207 -0.80 7.55 -5.99
N PHE A 208 -2.14 7.40 -6.02
CA PHE A 208 -2.95 7.64 -7.19
C PHE A 208 -2.75 9.07 -7.74
N VAL A 209 -2.85 10.07 -6.86
CA VAL A 209 -2.74 11.48 -7.25
C VAL A 209 -1.28 11.89 -7.51
N ASP A 210 -0.33 11.38 -6.73
CA ASP A 210 1.09 11.62 -6.95
C ASP A 210 1.52 11.18 -8.37
N ASN A 211 1.03 10.02 -8.83
CA ASN A 211 1.30 9.51 -10.18
C ASN A 211 0.58 10.30 -11.30
N MET A 212 -0.47 11.04 -10.98
CA MET A 212 -1.10 11.93 -11.98
C MET A 212 -0.27 13.17 -12.28
N GLY A 213 0.62 13.60 -11.37
CA GLY A 213 1.45 14.80 -11.53
C GLY A 213 0.64 16.10 -11.68
N VAL A 214 -0.59 16.15 -11.15
CA VAL A 214 -1.45 17.34 -11.22
C VAL A 214 -1.18 18.28 -10.05
N PRO A 215 -1.26 19.62 -10.28
CA PRO A 215 -1.02 20.60 -9.22
C PRO A 215 -2.19 20.65 -8.21
N GLU A 216 -1.89 21.11 -7.00
CA GLU A 216 -2.92 21.54 -6.06
C GLU A 216 -3.63 22.81 -6.64
N PRO A 217 -4.95 23.00 -6.51
CA PRO A 217 -5.92 22.23 -5.71
C PRO A 217 -6.56 21.05 -6.46
N LEU A 218 -6.18 20.76 -7.73
CA LEU A 218 -6.75 19.68 -8.52
C LEU A 218 -6.44 18.31 -7.90
N ALA A 219 -5.23 18.15 -7.36
CA ALA A 219 -4.84 16.96 -6.61
C ALA A 219 -5.78 16.68 -5.42
N THR A 220 -6.09 17.71 -4.63
CA THR A 220 -7.03 17.60 -3.49
C THR A 220 -8.44 17.18 -3.94
N LEU A 221 -8.93 17.76 -5.03
CA LEU A 221 -10.24 17.41 -5.60
C LEU A 221 -10.24 15.96 -6.10
N GLN A 222 -9.19 15.53 -6.77
CA GLN A 222 -9.07 14.17 -7.29
C GLN A 222 -8.98 13.13 -6.16
N ARG A 223 -8.26 13.41 -5.06
CA ARG A 223 -8.28 12.57 -3.85
C ARG A 223 -9.70 12.38 -3.32
N ALA A 224 -10.50 13.44 -3.29
CA ALA A 224 -11.89 13.33 -2.85
C ALA A 224 -12.71 12.40 -3.75
N PHE A 225 -12.54 12.46 -5.07
CA PHE A 225 -13.21 11.54 -6.00
C PHE A 225 -12.74 10.10 -5.84
N VAL A 226 -11.43 9.85 -5.66
CA VAL A 226 -10.89 8.51 -5.41
C VAL A 226 -11.50 7.92 -4.14
N ARG A 227 -11.49 8.67 -3.03
CA ARG A 227 -12.07 8.24 -1.74
C ARG A 227 -13.56 7.96 -1.86
N LEU A 228 -14.31 8.86 -2.49
CA LEU A 228 -15.76 8.69 -2.70
C LEU A 228 -16.04 7.45 -3.53
N TYR A 229 -15.33 7.28 -4.65
CA TYR A 229 -15.54 6.17 -5.56
C TYR A 229 -15.21 4.82 -4.89
N THR A 230 -14.01 4.68 -4.30
CA THR A 230 -13.57 3.45 -3.65
C THR A 230 -14.42 3.11 -2.43
N GLY A 231 -14.84 4.12 -1.67
CA GLY A 231 -15.76 3.95 -0.55
C GLY A 231 -17.15 3.46 -1.00
N LEU A 232 -17.72 4.04 -2.04
CA LEU A 232 -19.04 3.65 -2.55
C LEU A 232 -19.04 2.28 -3.25
N LYS A 233 -18.01 2.01 -4.05
CA LYS A 233 -17.96 0.77 -4.85
C LYS A 233 -17.45 -0.42 -4.05
N TYR A 234 -16.41 -0.23 -3.26
CA TYR A 234 -15.68 -1.33 -2.60
C TYR A 234 -15.86 -1.35 -1.09
N GLY A 235 -16.39 -0.28 -0.50
CA GLY A 235 -16.51 -0.13 0.95
C GLY A 235 -15.17 0.19 1.65
N PHE A 236 -14.16 0.67 0.92
CA PHE A 236 -12.85 0.98 1.50
C PHE A 236 -12.90 2.26 2.33
N ASP A 237 -12.58 2.16 3.62
CA ASP A 237 -12.38 3.35 4.46
C ASP A 237 -10.90 3.79 4.43
N LEU A 238 -10.59 4.67 3.49
CA LEU A 238 -9.24 5.22 3.32
C LEU A 238 -8.85 6.24 4.43
N ARG A 239 -9.49 6.22 5.59
CA ARG A 239 -9.13 7.04 6.75
C ARG A 239 -8.47 6.23 7.84
N ASP A 240 -8.93 5.00 8.07
CA ASP A 240 -8.44 4.14 9.14
C ASP A 240 -7.41 3.13 8.63
N VAL A 241 -7.77 2.28 7.66
CA VAL A 241 -6.86 1.25 7.13
C VAL A 241 -5.98 1.86 6.04
N VAL A 242 -5.07 2.75 6.45
CA VAL A 242 -4.06 3.35 5.56
C VAL A 242 -2.68 3.33 6.25
N PRO A 243 -1.60 3.12 5.49
CA PRO A 243 -0.26 2.97 6.07
C PRO A 243 0.17 4.15 6.97
N THR A 244 -0.16 5.40 6.62
CA THR A 244 0.16 6.57 7.46
C THR A 244 -0.56 6.55 8.81
N THR A 245 -1.79 6.05 8.88
CA THR A 245 -2.51 5.90 10.16
C THR A 245 -1.97 4.71 10.95
N GLN A 246 -1.68 3.60 10.27
CA GLN A 246 -1.31 2.36 10.93
C GLN A 246 0.14 2.35 11.41
N ILE A 247 1.06 3.02 10.70
CA ILE A 247 2.46 3.13 11.14
C ILE A 247 2.58 3.89 12.48
N ALA A 248 1.73 4.89 12.71
CA ALA A 248 1.68 5.62 13.97
C ALA A 248 1.25 4.75 15.16
N ARG A 249 0.58 3.61 14.90
CA ARG A 249 0.09 2.66 15.92
C ARG A 249 1.10 1.56 16.26
N LEU A 250 2.30 1.59 15.68
CA LEU A 250 3.32 0.58 15.99
C LEU A 250 3.78 0.63 17.45
N GLY A 251 3.62 1.76 18.15
CA GLY A 251 4.16 1.93 19.50
C GLY A 251 5.67 1.78 19.48
N ASP A 252 6.24 0.98 20.36
CA ASP A 252 7.69 0.76 20.46
C ASP A 252 8.22 -0.34 19.51
N ARG A 253 7.35 -0.94 18.69
CA ARG A 253 7.75 -2.01 17.76
C ARG A 253 8.63 -1.46 16.65
N PRO A 254 9.77 -2.12 16.37
CA PRO A 254 10.69 -1.67 15.34
C PRO A 254 10.10 -1.81 13.94
N ALA A 255 10.46 -0.89 13.06
CA ALA A 255 10.19 -1.00 11.65
C ALA A 255 11.37 -0.45 10.82
N LEU A 256 11.59 -1.03 9.65
CA LEU A 256 12.54 -0.58 8.65
C LEU A 256 11.77 -0.16 7.40
N LEU A 257 11.79 1.14 7.09
CA LEU A 257 11.24 1.68 5.85
C LEU A 257 12.37 1.88 4.83
N VAL A 258 12.23 1.29 3.66
CA VAL A 258 13.21 1.39 2.57
C VAL A 258 12.55 1.94 1.32
N HIS A 259 13.20 2.89 0.65
CA HIS A 259 12.67 3.48 -0.58
C HIS A 259 13.77 3.98 -1.50
N SER A 260 13.54 3.91 -2.82
CA SER A 260 14.42 4.53 -3.81
C SER A 260 13.96 5.95 -4.11
N ARG A 261 14.91 6.89 -4.18
CA ARG A 261 14.62 8.33 -4.32
C ARG A 261 13.89 8.67 -5.63
N GLY A 262 14.18 7.94 -6.68
CA GLY A 262 13.61 8.14 -8.02
C GLY A 262 12.52 7.14 -8.39
N ASP A 263 11.95 6.38 -7.45
CA ASP A 263 10.88 5.42 -7.71
C ASP A 263 9.71 6.09 -8.43
N THR A 264 9.40 5.59 -9.63
CA THR A 264 8.33 6.13 -10.50
C THR A 264 7.00 5.40 -10.33
N GLN A 265 6.97 4.25 -9.65
CA GLN A 265 5.73 3.51 -9.38
C GLN A 265 5.09 4.01 -8.08
N VAL A 266 5.89 4.16 -7.02
CA VAL A 266 5.48 4.79 -5.77
C VAL A 266 6.40 6.00 -5.51
N PRO A 267 5.96 7.21 -5.86
CA PRO A 267 6.77 8.41 -5.71
C PRO A 267 7.30 8.60 -4.28
N PHE A 268 8.51 9.13 -4.17
CA PHE A 268 9.24 9.32 -2.91
C PHE A 268 8.44 10.10 -1.85
N ALA A 269 7.51 10.96 -2.28
CA ALA A 269 6.57 11.65 -1.40
C ALA A 269 5.75 10.70 -0.51
N SER A 270 5.50 9.45 -0.94
CA SER A 270 4.86 8.43 -0.10
C SER A 270 5.74 8.04 1.08
N PHE A 271 7.04 7.84 0.84
CA PHE A 271 8.02 7.55 1.89
C PHE A 271 8.11 8.72 2.89
N GLU A 272 8.19 9.96 2.41
CA GLU A 272 8.25 11.15 3.27
C GLU A 272 7.02 11.24 4.19
N ARG A 273 5.83 10.96 3.66
CA ARG A 273 4.59 10.93 4.46
C ARG A 273 4.58 9.80 5.48
N LEU A 274 5.11 8.62 5.15
CA LEU A 274 5.23 7.50 6.10
C LEU A 274 6.21 7.85 7.22
N VAL A 275 7.38 8.39 6.89
CA VAL A 275 8.39 8.82 7.89
C VAL A 275 7.84 9.90 8.79
N ALA A 276 7.10 10.88 8.24
CA ALA A 276 6.48 11.94 9.03
C ALA A 276 5.40 11.44 10.00
N ALA A 277 4.75 10.32 9.70
CA ALA A 277 3.73 9.71 10.56
C ALA A 277 4.31 8.64 11.51
N ALA A 278 5.53 8.18 11.27
CA ALA A 278 6.14 7.07 11.99
C ALA A 278 6.62 7.49 13.38
N PRO A 279 6.58 6.56 14.37
CA PRO A 279 7.23 6.76 15.65
C PRO A 279 8.76 6.88 15.51
N PRO A 280 9.44 7.53 16.47
CA PRO A 280 10.85 7.91 16.32
C PRO A 280 11.84 6.73 16.23
N GLN A 281 11.47 5.52 16.68
CA GLN A 281 12.29 4.33 16.59
C GLN A 281 12.25 3.64 15.23
N VAL A 282 11.40 4.12 14.30
CA VAL A 282 11.35 3.57 12.93
C VAL A 282 12.62 3.94 12.20
N GLU A 283 13.32 2.91 11.74
CA GLU A 283 14.54 3.04 10.96
C GLU A 283 14.22 3.30 9.48
N THR A 284 15.04 4.11 8.85
CA THR A 284 14.87 4.44 7.43
C THR A 284 16.13 4.11 6.65
N TRP A 285 15.96 3.72 5.39
CA TRP A 285 17.05 3.57 4.45
C TRP A 285 16.60 4.02 3.06
N VAL A 286 17.25 5.04 2.54
CA VAL A 286 16.98 5.60 1.22
C VAL A 286 18.13 5.21 0.29
N ARG A 287 17.78 4.69 -0.89
CA ARG A 287 18.73 4.43 -1.96
C ARG A 287 18.61 5.49 -3.06
N ASP A 288 19.73 5.82 -3.64
CA ASP A 288 19.75 6.59 -4.89
C ASP A 288 19.33 5.69 -6.06
N GLY A 289 18.75 6.29 -7.10
CA GLY A 289 18.22 5.55 -8.25
C GLY A 289 16.69 5.47 -8.24
N ASP A 290 16.15 4.70 -9.17
CA ASP A 290 14.72 4.63 -9.51
C ASP A 290 14.12 3.22 -9.35
N LEU A 291 14.87 2.28 -8.80
CA LEU A 291 14.46 0.88 -8.66
C LEU A 291 13.32 0.73 -7.66
N HIS A 292 12.14 0.36 -8.13
CA HIS A 292 10.97 0.11 -7.28
C HIS A 292 11.18 -1.07 -6.31
N LEU A 293 11.89 -2.11 -6.71
CA LEU A 293 12.23 -3.24 -5.83
C LEU A 293 13.45 -2.96 -4.93
N ILE A 294 13.95 -1.72 -4.90
CA ILE A 294 15.13 -1.28 -4.12
C ILE A 294 16.45 -1.78 -4.70
N VAL A 295 16.45 -2.92 -5.34
CA VAL A 295 17.58 -3.59 -5.99
C VAL A 295 17.20 -4.00 -7.41
N GLU A 296 18.17 -4.36 -8.22
CA GLU A 296 17.94 -4.96 -9.54
C GLU A 296 17.15 -6.28 -9.40
N ASP A 297 16.37 -6.63 -10.41
CA ASP A 297 15.53 -7.84 -10.40
C ASP A 297 16.31 -9.11 -10.04
N GLY A 298 17.53 -9.27 -10.56
CA GLY A 298 18.41 -10.39 -10.23
C GLY A 298 18.80 -10.42 -8.77
N ALA A 299 19.16 -9.27 -8.22
CA ALA A 299 19.50 -9.13 -6.81
C ALA A 299 18.26 -9.23 -5.90
N PHE A 300 17.06 -8.90 -6.38
CA PHE A 300 15.85 -9.19 -5.62
C PHE A 300 15.62 -10.69 -5.47
N LEU A 301 15.89 -11.46 -6.52
CA LEU A 301 15.81 -12.94 -6.47
C LEU A 301 16.95 -13.56 -5.64
N ARG A 302 18.11 -12.92 -5.58
CA ARG A 302 19.30 -13.36 -4.85
C ARG A 302 19.88 -12.21 -4.03
N PRO A 303 19.29 -11.87 -2.88
CA PRO A 303 19.62 -10.65 -2.14
C PRO A 303 21.10 -10.52 -1.76
N GLN A 304 21.85 -11.63 -1.70
CA GLN A 304 23.29 -11.60 -1.48
C GLN A 304 24.09 -10.97 -2.65
N GLU A 305 23.50 -10.85 -3.84
CA GLU A 305 24.11 -10.18 -5.00
C GLU A 305 24.12 -8.65 -4.84
N ASP A 306 23.31 -8.09 -3.89
CA ASP A 306 23.45 -6.73 -3.39
C ASP A 306 23.86 -6.76 -1.90
N PRO A 307 25.16 -6.74 -1.60
CA PRO A 307 25.65 -6.87 -0.21
C PRO A 307 25.16 -5.76 0.72
N ALA A 308 24.93 -4.55 0.21
CA ALA A 308 24.43 -3.44 1.01
C ALA A 308 22.98 -3.67 1.44
N TYR A 309 22.16 -4.18 0.54
CA TYR A 309 20.76 -4.55 0.83
C TYR A 309 20.71 -5.72 1.83
N ALA A 310 21.41 -6.80 1.52
CA ALA A 310 21.46 -7.97 2.40
C ALA A 310 21.94 -7.61 3.81
N ALA A 311 23.04 -6.86 3.91
CA ALA A 311 23.59 -6.41 5.19
C ALA A 311 22.61 -5.53 5.96
N ARG A 312 21.88 -4.62 5.30
CA ARG A 312 20.91 -3.73 5.94
C ARG A 312 19.74 -4.49 6.54
N VAL A 313 19.17 -5.44 5.76
CA VAL A 313 18.06 -6.29 6.23
C VAL A 313 18.51 -7.19 7.39
N LEU A 314 19.64 -7.85 7.24
CA LEU A 314 20.16 -8.73 8.27
C LEU A 314 20.51 -7.97 9.55
N ALA A 315 21.15 -6.79 9.44
CA ALA A 315 21.47 -5.97 10.60
C ALA A 315 20.21 -5.54 11.38
N PHE A 316 19.14 -5.16 10.69
CA PHE A 316 17.87 -4.85 11.34
C PHE A 316 17.30 -6.05 12.10
N LEU A 317 17.23 -7.20 11.46
CA LEU A 317 16.68 -8.42 12.09
C LEU A 317 17.55 -8.87 13.27
N GLU A 318 18.88 -8.86 13.13
CA GLU A 318 19.81 -9.27 14.18
C GLU A 318 19.77 -8.32 15.38
N ALA A 319 19.63 -7.02 15.16
CA ALA A 319 19.54 -6.04 16.24
C ALA A 319 18.29 -6.27 17.13
N HIS A 320 17.21 -6.77 16.57
CA HIS A 320 15.95 -6.93 17.30
C HIS A 320 15.64 -8.37 17.72
N PHE A 321 16.18 -9.37 17.02
CA PHE A 321 15.86 -10.79 17.23
C PHE A 321 17.07 -11.70 17.34
N GLY A 322 18.29 -11.18 17.28
CA GLY A 322 19.54 -11.93 17.24
C GLY A 322 19.99 -12.60 18.57
N ARG A 323 19.12 -12.65 19.58
CA ARG A 323 19.42 -13.19 20.91
C ARG A 323 19.02 -14.65 21.05
#